data_d3bd85d0685540936ac5c072ae94b53d
#
_entry.id   d3bd85d0685540936ac5c072ae94b53d
#
_cell.length_a   1.000
_cell.length_b   1.000
_cell.length_c   1.000
_cell.angle_alpha   90.00
_cell.angle_beta   90.00
_cell.angle_gamma   90.00
#
_symmetry.space_group_name_H-M   'P 1'
#
loop_
_entity.id
_entity.type
_entity.pdbx_description
1 polymer ?
#
loop_
_entity_poly.entity_id
_entity_poly.type
_entity_poly.pdbx_seq_one_letter_code
_entity_poly.pdbx_strand_id
1 'polypeptide(L)'
;MKPWLIALLVGLLNCSIAADPGMVLRTAGEGRLRTLDPVQADDSASRNLCGAVFDTLLAYDYLARPYKLVPSMLAKMPEPSSDSSEYHFTLRADLRFPNLEGISGSPITARDVKFSLLRLADGRNHSPLYWMVRGKIKGIDDFHQRSLAAPPGDYSLYDEDIAGIVIKDDLHFTIRLSEPDPRFLYLLAIPNTGIVSRQAVERFGDDFFRHPVGSGPFVVEKWLSDYKLILRRNPGYREEFFPGAASEGDRRRKLPLCDRIEILMVRQPMTAWMLFLQGGLDINALDKDNFDLVVSADGKPIPALARRGIRLLRVPEFEIRYIGFNFGDPLLGKNLKLRQALSLVYDVAERVRYSGGQLIPAQGPLPEGVAGYDPAYRNPYARVDIEKAKRLLAEAGYPGGRGPDGKPLKITFDQVGNSTVYRQMGELAAADFAKLGIEAIPVMNNKPRFFEKLRQGELQLFRLSWIGDYPDAENFFQLFYSDNRSGCNRTGFSDPEFDAMYLKAVAMPDSPERIELFKRMTSYLGEQCVWIYEGFPVSYLLCHAWLENYVHHDFPYNRWKYLSVSPALRNRLIPTFTPLDFSELSGGRQ
;
A
#
# COMPACT_ATOMS: atom_id res chain seq x y z
N MET A 1 49.87 11.58 -1.54
CA MET A 1 49.18 11.08 -0.33
C MET A 1 49.21 9.56 -0.39
N LYS A 2 49.73 8.92 0.65
CA LYS A 2 50.17 7.51 0.63
C LYS A 2 49.00 6.52 0.62
N PRO A 3 49.05 5.40 -0.11
CA PRO A 3 47.94 4.43 -0.29
C PRO A 3 47.66 3.52 0.89
N TRP A 4 48.11 3.85 2.09
CA TRP A 4 48.02 2.97 3.30
C TRP A 4 46.78 3.24 4.19
N LEU A 5 45.98 4.26 3.89
CA LEU A 5 44.81 4.60 4.73
C LEU A 5 43.50 3.94 4.28
N ILE A 6 43.46 3.32 3.09
CA ILE A 6 42.27 2.61 2.59
C ILE A 6 42.23 1.14 3.02
N ALA A 7 43.40 0.58 3.35
CA ALA A 7 43.50 -0.83 3.79
C ALA A 7 43.03 -1.10 5.25
N LEU A 8 42.90 -0.05 6.07
CA LEU A 8 42.57 -0.24 7.51
C LEU A 8 41.06 -0.24 7.80
N LEU A 9 40.21 0.15 6.84
CA LEU A 9 38.74 0.11 6.98
C LEU A 9 38.08 -1.17 6.44
N VAL A 10 38.83 -2.01 5.74
CA VAL A 10 38.37 -3.31 5.22
C VAL A 10 38.60 -4.45 6.20
N GLY A 11 39.42 -4.24 7.24
CA GLY A 11 39.87 -5.28 8.15
C GLY A 11 38.97 -5.58 9.36
N LEU A 12 37.85 -4.85 9.58
CA LEU A 12 37.03 -4.99 10.81
C LEU A 12 35.61 -5.53 10.57
N LEU A 13 35.33 -6.06 9.38
CA LEU A 13 34.07 -6.77 9.09
C LEU A 13 34.29 -8.28 8.81
N ASN A 14 35.31 -8.88 9.37
CA ASN A 14 35.33 -10.33 9.62
C ASN A 14 34.35 -10.63 10.77
N CYS A 15 33.05 -10.40 10.53
CA CYS A 15 32.02 -11.05 11.29
C CYS A 15 32.18 -12.54 11.01
N SER A 16 32.73 -13.30 11.94
CA SER A 16 32.74 -14.76 11.92
C SER A 16 31.34 -15.20 11.53
N ILE A 17 31.21 -15.80 10.35
CA ILE A 17 30.02 -16.50 9.91
C ILE A 17 29.93 -17.72 10.82
N ALA A 18 29.40 -17.55 12.02
CA ALA A 18 28.88 -18.65 12.80
C ALA A 18 27.82 -19.30 11.90
N ALA A 19 27.89 -20.62 11.76
CA ALA A 19 26.94 -21.39 10.97
C ALA A 19 25.52 -20.90 11.29
N ASP A 20 24.81 -20.43 10.26
CA ASP A 20 23.47 -19.81 10.39
C ASP A 20 22.51 -20.88 10.91
N PRO A 21 22.06 -20.84 12.19
CA PRO A 21 21.39 -21.97 12.84
C PRO A 21 19.96 -22.22 12.35
N GLY A 22 19.51 -21.53 11.25
CA GLY A 22 18.17 -21.65 10.75
C GLY A 22 17.90 -20.88 9.46
N MET A 23 16.65 -20.90 9.03
CA MET A 23 16.19 -20.13 7.85
C MET A 23 16.00 -18.66 8.23
N VAL A 24 17.04 -17.85 8.01
CA VAL A 24 17.03 -16.41 8.27
C VAL A 24 16.78 -15.62 7.00
N LEU A 25 15.67 -14.89 6.95
CA LEU A 25 15.36 -13.92 5.92
C LEU A 25 16.00 -12.57 6.27
N ARG A 26 16.77 -11.98 5.36
CA ARG A 26 17.40 -10.66 5.50
C ARG A 26 16.83 -9.68 4.49
N THR A 27 16.29 -8.57 4.98
CA THR A 27 15.71 -7.52 4.14
C THR A 27 16.05 -6.14 4.67
N ALA A 28 15.89 -5.13 3.82
CA ALA A 28 15.96 -3.73 4.25
C ALA A 28 14.56 -3.21 4.58
N GLY A 29 14.48 -2.37 5.61
CA GLY A 29 13.33 -1.52 5.91
C GLY A 29 13.66 -0.07 5.53
N GLU A 30 12.68 0.66 5.04
CA GLU A 30 12.84 2.06 4.66
C GLU A 30 12.88 2.98 5.90
N GLY A 31 14.02 3.57 6.15
CA GLY A 31 14.17 4.63 7.15
C GLY A 31 13.97 4.19 8.60
N ARG A 32 13.07 4.88 9.32
CA ARG A 32 12.78 4.66 10.75
C ARG A 32 11.44 3.98 10.92
N LEU A 33 11.44 2.84 11.62
CA LEU A 33 10.19 2.24 12.09
C LEU A 33 9.58 3.11 13.20
N ARG A 34 8.33 3.55 13.00
CA ARG A 34 7.64 4.44 13.94
C ARG A 34 6.98 3.68 15.08
N THR A 35 6.25 2.62 14.76
CA THR A 35 5.42 1.92 15.74
C THR A 35 5.17 0.47 15.33
N LEU A 36 4.94 -0.38 16.31
CA LEU A 36 4.33 -1.70 16.15
C LEU A 36 2.98 -1.78 16.90
N ASP A 37 2.36 -0.65 17.23
CA ASP A 37 0.98 -0.64 17.69
C ASP A 37 0.04 -0.53 16.48
N PRO A 38 -0.86 -1.51 16.24
CA PRO A 38 -1.77 -1.52 15.10
C PRO A 38 -2.62 -0.24 14.97
N VAL A 39 -3.06 0.34 16.08
CA VAL A 39 -3.93 1.54 16.05
C VAL A 39 -3.19 2.82 15.67
N GLN A 40 -1.85 2.80 15.65
CA GLN A 40 -0.98 3.92 15.28
C GLN A 40 -0.23 3.73 13.96
N ALA A 41 -0.33 2.54 13.36
CA ALA A 41 0.45 2.14 12.18
C ALA A 41 -0.17 2.69 10.88
N ASP A 42 -0.07 4.00 10.64
CA ASP A 42 -0.61 4.69 9.46
C ASP A 42 0.33 4.68 8.23
N ASP A 43 1.59 4.29 8.41
CA ASP A 43 2.55 4.10 7.33
C ASP A 43 2.67 2.64 6.89
N SER A 44 3.07 2.41 5.63
CA SER A 44 3.16 1.07 5.05
C SER A 44 4.17 0.16 5.76
N ALA A 45 5.30 0.72 6.24
CA ALA A 45 6.34 -0.06 6.92
C ALA A 45 5.83 -0.58 8.26
N SER A 46 5.27 0.29 9.10
CA SER A 46 4.66 -0.08 10.38
C SER A 46 3.52 -1.07 10.19
N ARG A 47 2.62 -0.83 9.22
CA ARG A 47 1.49 -1.71 8.92
C ARG A 47 1.93 -3.12 8.51
N ASN A 48 2.90 -3.24 7.60
CA ASN A 48 3.42 -4.54 7.17
C ASN A 48 4.07 -5.32 8.30
N LEU A 49 4.75 -4.62 9.22
CA LEU A 49 5.37 -5.25 10.39
C LEU A 49 4.34 -5.64 11.45
N CYS A 50 3.29 -4.86 11.65
CA CYS A 50 2.15 -5.26 12.46
C CYS A 50 1.55 -6.58 11.94
N GLY A 51 1.41 -6.76 10.62
CA GLY A 51 0.94 -8.01 10.02
C GLY A 51 1.84 -9.23 10.27
N ALA A 52 3.11 -9.05 10.65
CA ALA A 52 3.97 -10.16 11.05
C ALA A 52 3.78 -10.57 12.53
N VAL A 53 3.34 -9.63 13.37
CA VAL A 53 3.23 -9.82 14.82
C VAL A 53 1.79 -10.08 15.26
N PHE A 54 0.82 -9.52 14.57
CA PHE A 54 -0.60 -9.62 14.91
C PHE A 54 -1.36 -10.34 13.81
N ASP A 55 -2.18 -11.31 14.19
CA ASP A 55 -3.18 -11.88 13.29
C ASP A 55 -4.43 -10.99 13.25
N THR A 56 -5.11 -11.06 12.11
CA THR A 56 -6.41 -10.44 11.84
C THR A 56 -7.49 -11.51 11.75
N LEU A 57 -8.76 -11.14 11.84
CA LEU A 57 -9.86 -12.09 11.73
C LEU A 57 -9.90 -12.78 10.36
N LEU A 58 -9.65 -12.02 9.32
CA LEU A 58 -9.55 -12.46 7.92
C LEU A 58 -8.16 -12.17 7.36
N ALA A 59 -7.79 -12.86 6.30
CA ALA A 59 -6.59 -12.61 5.52
C ALA A 59 -6.89 -12.78 4.03
N TYR A 60 -5.95 -12.37 3.18
CA TYR A 60 -6.00 -12.72 1.75
C TYR A 60 -5.31 -14.06 1.50
N ASP A 61 -5.90 -14.87 0.61
CA ASP A 61 -5.21 -16.05 0.08
C ASP A 61 -3.93 -15.59 -0.64
N TYR A 62 -2.79 -16.17 -0.25
CA TYR A 62 -1.49 -15.75 -0.75
C TYR A 62 -1.30 -15.96 -2.25
N LEU A 63 -1.93 -17.00 -2.81
CA LEU A 63 -1.75 -17.42 -4.20
C LEU A 63 -2.91 -17.04 -5.12
N ALA A 64 -4.11 -16.87 -4.57
CA ALA A 64 -5.30 -16.63 -5.38
C ALA A 64 -5.28 -15.28 -6.09
N ARG A 65 -5.58 -15.31 -7.40
CA ARG A 65 -5.83 -14.12 -8.22
C ARG A 65 -7.09 -14.37 -9.07
N PRO A 66 -8.09 -13.48 -9.04
CA PRO A 66 -8.19 -12.26 -8.23
C PRO A 66 -8.12 -12.53 -6.73
N TYR A 67 -7.84 -11.47 -5.93
CA TYR A 67 -7.68 -11.58 -4.48
C TYR A 67 -8.93 -12.13 -3.81
N LYS A 68 -8.74 -13.04 -2.85
CA LYS A 68 -9.83 -13.69 -2.13
C LYS A 68 -9.57 -13.61 -0.62
N LEU A 69 -10.57 -13.16 0.13
CA LEU A 69 -10.57 -13.26 1.58
C LEU A 69 -10.71 -14.71 2.03
N VAL A 70 -9.94 -15.07 3.06
CA VAL A 70 -9.99 -16.38 3.72
C VAL A 70 -10.00 -16.19 5.23
N PRO A 71 -10.54 -17.15 6.00
CA PRO A 71 -10.43 -17.15 7.45
C PRO A 71 -8.95 -17.14 7.88
N SER A 72 -8.62 -16.30 8.87
CA SER A 72 -7.30 -16.29 9.54
C SER A 72 -7.46 -16.77 10.99
N MET A 73 -8.00 -15.93 11.85
CA MET A 73 -8.36 -16.32 13.22
C MET A 73 -9.73 -16.99 13.33
N LEU A 74 -10.51 -16.99 12.27
CA LEU A 74 -11.84 -17.57 12.25
C LEU A 74 -11.82 -19.06 11.85
N ALA A 75 -12.75 -19.84 12.39
CA ALA A 75 -12.97 -21.23 12.02
C ALA A 75 -13.57 -21.37 10.60
N LYS A 76 -14.35 -20.37 10.18
CA LYS A 76 -15.01 -20.28 8.85
C LYS A 76 -15.20 -18.82 8.47
N MET A 77 -15.56 -18.55 7.19
CA MET A 77 -15.98 -17.22 6.78
C MET A 77 -17.20 -16.78 7.62
N PRO A 78 -17.27 -15.49 8.01
CA PRO A 78 -18.41 -14.99 8.77
C PRO A 78 -19.70 -15.06 7.93
N GLU A 79 -20.79 -15.38 8.59
CA GLU A 79 -22.11 -15.46 7.96
C GLU A 79 -22.80 -14.10 8.07
N PRO A 80 -23.12 -13.44 6.93
CA PRO A 80 -23.87 -12.20 6.94
C PRO A 80 -25.35 -12.45 7.19
N SER A 81 -26.05 -11.47 7.78
CA SER A 81 -27.50 -11.38 7.69
C SER A 81 -27.94 -11.15 6.24
N SER A 82 -29.23 -11.34 5.96
CA SER A 82 -29.78 -11.22 4.60
C SER A 82 -29.55 -9.85 3.95
N ASP A 83 -29.40 -8.80 4.75
CA ASP A 83 -29.14 -7.43 4.34
C ASP A 83 -27.68 -6.98 4.54
N SER A 84 -26.80 -7.89 4.98
CA SER A 84 -25.39 -7.59 5.30
C SER A 84 -25.19 -6.50 6.38
N SER A 85 -26.18 -6.29 7.26
CA SER A 85 -26.07 -5.37 8.40
C SER A 85 -25.52 -6.04 9.66
N GLU A 86 -25.50 -7.37 9.72
CA GLU A 86 -24.92 -8.14 10.81
C GLU A 86 -24.02 -9.26 10.26
N TYR A 87 -22.92 -9.54 10.96
CA TYR A 87 -22.00 -10.62 10.66
C TYR A 87 -21.79 -11.49 11.91
N HIS A 88 -21.93 -12.81 11.75
CA HIS A 88 -21.73 -13.78 12.82
C HIS A 88 -20.36 -14.43 12.68
N PHE A 89 -19.57 -14.37 13.74
CA PHE A 89 -18.19 -14.82 13.77
C PHE A 89 -17.99 -16.00 14.71
N THR A 90 -17.13 -16.93 14.32
CA THR A 90 -16.67 -18.04 15.15
C THR A 90 -15.14 -18.09 15.12
N LEU A 91 -14.51 -17.86 16.26
CA LEU A 91 -13.05 -18.00 16.41
C LEU A 91 -12.61 -19.45 16.37
N ARG A 92 -11.39 -19.71 15.96
CA ARG A 92 -10.70 -20.98 16.14
C ARG A 92 -10.42 -21.19 17.63
N ALA A 93 -10.52 -22.42 18.11
CA ALA A 93 -10.28 -22.77 19.51
C ALA A 93 -8.77 -22.89 19.86
N ASP A 94 -7.89 -22.98 18.86
CA ASP A 94 -6.43 -23.15 19.04
C ASP A 94 -5.64 -21.85 19.14
N LEU A 95 -6.31 -20.70 19.17
CA LEU A 95 -5.66 -19.40 19.22
C LEU A 95 -5.14 -19.06 20.62
N ARG A 96 -3.87 -18.63 20.69
CA ARG A 96 -3.24 -18.19 21.94
C ARG A 96 -2.30 -17.00 21.72
N PHE A 97 -2.22 -16.13 22.69
CA PHE A 97 -1.08 -15.21 22.80
C PHE A 97 0.19 -15.99 23.19
N PRO A 98 1.37 -15.55 22.74
CA PRO A 98 2.63 -16.15 23.18
C PRO A 98 2.90 -15.82 24.66
N ASN A 99 3.61 -16.72 25.34
CA ASN A 99 4.19 -16.38 26.62
C ASN A 99 5.47 -15.55 26.38
N LEU A 100 5.36 -14.25 26.55
CA LEU A 100 6.39 -13.29 26.16
C LEU A 100 6.41 -12.10 27.12
N GLU A 101 7.61 -11.69 27.55
CA GLU A 101 7.82 -10.51 28.40
C GLU A 101 7.00 -10.50 29.70
N GLY A 102 6.72 -11.67 30.26
CA GLY A 102 5.91 -11.83 31.47
C GLY A 102 4.40 -11.68 31.23
N ILE A 103 3.98 -11.66 29.96
CA ILE A 103 2.58 -11.80 29.56
C ILE A 103 2.25 -13.27 29.45
N SER A 104 1.15 -13.69 30.07
CA SER A 104 0.70 -15.08 30.03
C SER A 104 0.23 -15.50 28.64
N GLY A 105 0.61 -16.68 28.19
CA GLY A 105 0.14 -17.31 26.96
C GLY A 105 -1.32 -17.76 27.06
N SER A 106 -2.25 -16.83 27.25
CA SER A 106 -3.69 -17.09 27.39
C SER A 106 -4.38 -17.43 26.06
N PRO A 107 -5.49 -18.19 26.08
CA PRO A 107 -6.36 -18.33 24.95
C PRO A 107 -6.88 -16.96 24.48
N ILE A 108 -7.06 -16.79 23.17
CA ILE A 108 -7.66 -15.61 22.58
C ILE A 108 -9.18 -15.82 22.50
N THR A 109 -9.93 -14.83 22.91
CA THR A 109 -11.39 -14.87 23.01
C THR A 109 -12.06 -13.74 22.21
N ALA A 110 -13.37 -13.81 22.09
CA ALA A 110 -14.20 -12.73 21.52
C ALA A 110 -14.03 -11.39 22.28
N ARG A 111 -13.63 -11.43 23.57
CA ARG A 111 -13.35 -10.23 24.35
C ARG A 111 -12.08 -9.51 23.86
N ASP A 112 -11.06 -10.26 23.44
CA ASP A 112 -9.82 -9.69 22.88
C ASP A 112 -10.10 -9.05 21.51
N VAL A 113 -11.01 -9.63 20.72
CA VAL A 113 -11.49 -9.04 19.46
C VAL A 113 -12.19 -7.71 19.74
N LYS A 114 -13.17 -7.69 20.66
CA LYS A 114 -13.86 -6.47 21.07
C LYS A 114 -12.88 -5.42 21.53
N PHE A 115 -11.97 -5.77 22.44
CA PHE A 115 -10.93 -4.87 22.96
C PHE A 115 -10.11 -4.24 21.83
N SER A 116 -9.62 -5.07 20.90
CA SER A 116 -8.76 -4.61 19.81
C SER A 116 -9.48 -3.65 18.85
N LEU A 117 -10.75 -3.94 18.50
CA LEU A 117 -11.54 -3.06 17.64
C LEU A 117 -11.90 -1.74 18.34
N LEU A 118 -12.22 -1.77 19.64
CA LEU A 118 -12.49 -0.57 20.42
C LEU A 118 -11.27 0.33 20.56
N ARG A 119 -10.04 -0.22 20.58
CA ARG A 119 -8.81 0.57 20.60
C ARG A 119 -8.67 1.50 19.38
N LEU A 120 -9.17 1.11 18.21
CA LEU A 120 -9.21 1.99 17.02
C LEU A 120 -10.11 3.21 17.25
N ALA A 121 -11.18 3.03 18.03
CA ALA A 121 -12.16 4.06 18.32
C ALA A 121 -11.86 4.84 19.62
N ASP A 122 -10.95 4.37 20.46
CA ASP A 122 -10.61 5.09 21.70
C ASP A 122 -9.97 6.46 21.36
N GLY A 123 -10.69 7.54 21.69
CA GLY A 123 -10.27 8.91 21.40
C GLY A 123 -8.94 9.28 22.04
N ARG A 124 -8.57 8.66 23.16
CA ARG A 124 -7.30 8.87 23.87
C ARG A 124 -6.11 8.35 23.08
N ASN A 125 -6.31 7.33 22.24
CA ASN A 125 -5.27 6.80 21.36
C ASN A 125 -4.96 7.74 20.19
N HIS A 126 -5.79 8.75 19.91
CA HIS A 126 -5.64 9.64 18.75
C HIS A 126 -5.34 8.88 17.45
N SER A 127 -6.01 7.73 17.27
CA SER A 127 -5.73 6.84 16.13
C SER A 127 -6.05 7.52 14.81
N PRO A 128 -5.08 7.65 13.89
CA PRO A 128 -5.33 8.15 12.54
C PRO A 128 -6.21 7.18 11.73
N LEU A 129 -6.50 6.00 12.28
CA LEU A 129 -7.21 4.90 11.64
C LEU A 129 -8.64 4.72 12.16
N TYR A 130 -9.13 5.64 13.00
CA TYR A 130 -10.51 5.60 13.51
C TYR A 130 -11.56 5.54 12.38
N TRP A 131 -11.24 6.10 11.20
CA TRP A 131 -12.11 6.04 10.01
C TRP A 131 -12.50 4.60 9.60
N MET A 132 -11.69 3.59 9.94
CA MET A 132 -11.98 2.18 9.62
C MET A 132 -13.24 1.66 10.32
N VAL A 133 -13.57 2.22 11.47
CA VAL A 133 -14.73 1.79 12.30
C VAL A 133 -15.75 2.89 12.50
N ARG A 134 -15.37 4.16 12.32
CA ARG A 134 -16.23 5.34 12.49
C ARG A 134 -17.47 5.25 11.61
N GLY A 135 -18.65 5.44 12.22
CA GLY A 135 -19.94 5.37 11.54
C GLY A 135 -20.33 3.98 11.05
N LYS A 136 -19.45 2.97 11.17
CA LYS A 136 -19.67 1.62 10.61
C LYS A 136 -20.25 0.65 11.62
N ILE A 137 -19.74 0.61 12.84
CA ILE A 137 -20.17 -0.31 13.90
C ILE A 137 -21.14 0.43 14.82
N LYS A 138 -22.31 -0.15 15.11
CA LYS A 138 -23.31 0.48 16.00
C LYS A 138 -22.73 0.80 17.37
N GLY A 139 -22.87 2.07 17.80
CA GLY A 139 -22.41 2.55 19.11
C GLY A 139 -20.90 2.83 19.22
N ILE A 140 -20.12 2.63 18.13
CA ILE A 140 -18.67 2.87 18.16
C ILE A 140 -18.34 4.37 18.36
N ASP A 141 -19.13 5.25 17.77
CA ASP A 141 -18.92 6.71 17.86
C ASP A 141 -19.31 7.25 19.25
N ASP A 142 -20.31 6.67 19.91
CA ASP A 142 -20.62 6.95 21.31
C ASP A 142 -19.46 6.54 22.23
N PHE A 143 -18.93 5.32 22.02
CA PHE A 143 -17.73 4.87 22.73
C PHE A 143 -16.55 5.85 22.53
N HIS A 144 -16.33 6.31 21.30
CA HIS A 144 -15.29 7.29 20.98
C HIS A 144 -15.46 8.57 21.82
N GLN A 145 -16.67 9.15 21.84
CA GLN A 145 -16.94 10.38 22.59
C GLN A 145 -16.73 10.18 24.10
N ARG A 146 -17.18 9.07 24.65
CA ARG A 146 -17.04 8.73 26.07
C ARG A 146 -15.58 8.50 26.45
N SER A 147 -14.80 7.86 25.58
CA SER A 147 -13.39 7.59 25.81
C SER A 147 -12.54 8.87 25.88
N LEU A 148 -12.91 9.93 25.16
CA LEU A 148 -12.23 11.23 25.23
C LEU A 148 -12.32 11.86 26.63
N ALA A 149 -13.40 11.57 27.39
CA ALA A 149 -13.63 12.08 28.73
C ALA A 149 -13.08 11.15 29.83
N ALA A 150 -12.67 9.94 29.50
CA ALA A 150 -12.19 8.96 30.46
C ALA A 150 -10.74 9.24 30.89
N PRO A 151 -10.37 8.96 32.14
CA PRO A 151 -9.02 9.15 32.64
C PRO A 151 -7.99 8.31 31.84
N PRO A 152 -6.76 8.79 31.65
CA PRO A 152 -5.68 7.97 31.11
C PRO A 152 -5.47 6.69 31.94
N GLY A 153 -5.29 5.55 31.27
CA GLY A 153 -5.08 4.26 31.95
C GLY A 153 -6.35 3.61 32.50
N ASP A 154 -7.51 4.23 32.36
CA ASP A 154 -8.79 3.61 32.70
C ASP A 154 -9.32 2.78 31.52
N TYR A 155 -9.34 1.46 31.70
CA TYR A 155 -9.82 0.51 30.70
C TYR A 155 -11.25 -0.01 30.98
N SER A 156 -11.98 0.56 31.96
CA SER A 156 -13.30 0.12 32.35
C SER A 156 -14.34 0.19 31.22
N LEU A 157 -14.24 1.23 30.36
CA LEU A 157 -15.12 1.41 29.20
C LEU A 157 -15.07 0.25 28.20
N TYR A 158 -13.94 -0.48 28.12
CA TYR A 158 -13.82 -1.64 27.23
C TYR A 158 -14.63 -2.85 27.69
N ASP A 159 -14.99 -2.91 28.97
CA ASP A 159 -15.80 -3.99 29.55
C ASP A 159 -17.29 -3.75 29.37
N GLU A 160 -17.70 -2.51 29.12
CA GLU A 160 -19.10 -2.17 28.90
C GLU A 160 -19.66 -2.75 27.59
N ASP A 161 -20.96 -3.00 27.59
CA ASP A 161 -21.63 -3.46 26.38
C ASP A 161 -21.73 -2.37 25.33
N ILE A 162 -21.47 -2.74 24.10
CA ILE A 162 -21.63 -1.89 22.92
C ILE A 162 -22.61 -2.55 21.95
N ALA A 163 -23.58 -1.81 21.45
CA ALA A 163 -24.65 -2.33 20.62
C ALA A 163 -24.15 -3.06 19.36
N GLY A 164 -23.00 -2.62 18.83
CA GLY A 164 -22.41 -3.14 17.60
C GLY A 164 -21.48 -4.34 17.76
N ILE A 165 -21.07 -4.72 18.98
CA ILE A 165 -20.19 -5.90 19.18
C ILE A 165 -20.79 -6.73 20.31
N VAL A 166 -21.51 -7.79 19.96
CA VAL A 166 -22.23 -8.64 20.90
C VAL A 166 -21.48 -9.95 21.09
N ILE A 167 -20.98 -10.19 22.28
CA ILE A 167 -20.28 -11.41 22.66
C ILE A 167 -21.30 -12.42 23.15
N LYS A 168 -21.34 -13.61 22.53
CA LYS A 168 -22.19 -14.74 22.96
C LYS A 168 -21.47 -15.64 23.96
N ASP A 169 -20.22 -15.96 23.63
CA ASP A 169 -19.32 -16.76 24.47
C ASP A 169 -17.87 -16.47 24.06
N ASP A 170 -16.90 -17.22 24.56
CA ASP A 170 -15.48 -16.97 24.29
C ASP A 170 -15.09 -17.10 22.81
N LEU A 171 -15.83 -17.86 22.00
CA LEU A 171 -15.52 -18.08 20.59
C LEU A 171 -16.54 -17.46 19.63
N HIS A 172 -17.73 -17.11 20.08
CA HIS A 172 -18.81 -16.61 19.22
C HIS A 172 -19.18 -15.17 19.54
N PHE A 173 -19.22 -14.36 18.50
CA PHE A 173 -19.65 -12.96 18.60
C PHE A 173 -20.31 -12.49 17.30
N THR A 174 -21.02 -11.37 17.40
CA THR A 174 -21.69 -10.72 16.27
C THR A 174 -21.23 -9.28 16.17
N ILE A 175 -20.91 -8.82 14.96
CA ILE A 175 -20.72 -7.39 14.67
C ILE A 175 -21.95 -6.90 13.93
N ARG A 176 -22.56 -5.82 14.46
CA ARG A 176 -23.72 -5.12 13.88
C ARG A 176 -23.27 -3.80 13.31
N LEU A 177 -23.54 -3.61 12.03
CA LEU A 177 -23.20 -2.39 11.32
C LEU A 177 -24.32 -1.36 11.45
N SER A 178 -23.96 -0.08 11.37
CA SER A 178 -24.91 1.04 11.34
C SER A 178 -25.76 0.98 10.06
N GLU A 179 -25.13 0.61 8.96
CA GLU A 179 -25.75 0.39 7.64
C GLU A 179 -25.18 -0.86 6.97
N PRO A 180 -25.91 -1.52 6.07
CA PRO A 180 -25.40 -2.65 5.32
C PRO A 180 -24.10 -2.31 4.57
N ASP A 181 -23.03 -3.07 4.82
CA ASP A 181 -21.75 -2.89 4.12
C ASP A 181 -21.10 -4.25 3.80
N PRO A 182 -21.26 -4.78 2.57
CA PRO A 182 -20.63 -6.04 2.15
C PRO A 182 -19.10 -5.99 2.18
N ARG A 183 -18.49 -4.79 2.14
CA ARG A 183 -17.03 -4.60 2.12
C ARG A 183 -16.41 -4.48 3.51
N PHE A 184 -17.24 -4.43 4.55
CA PHE A 184 -16.75 -4.38 5.94
C PHE A 184 -15.73 -5.48 6.23
N LEU A 185 -15.88 -6.66 5.62
CA LEU A 185 -14.97 -7.79 5.81
C LEU A 185 -13.54 -7.50 5.33
N TYR A 186 -13.35 -6.67 4.31
CA TYR A 186 -12.00 -6.28 3.87
C TYR A 186 -11.23 -5.53 4.95
N LEU A 187 -11.91 -4.71 5.75
CA LEU A 187 -11.29 -3.98 6.86
C LEU A 187 -10.72 -4.92 7.91
N LEU A 188 -11.37 -6.09 8.12
CA LEU A 188 -10.95 -7.11 9.08
C LEU A 188 -9.75 -7.95 8.62
N ALA A 189 -9.23 -7.69 7.42
CA ALA A 189 -7.99 -8.27 6.90
C ALA A 189 -6.80 -7.29 6.98
N ILE A 190 -7.04 -6.01 7.31
CA ILE A 190 -5.99 -4.99 7.42
C ILE A 190 -5.29 -5.13 8.77
N PRO A 191 -3.95 -5.14 8.86
CA PRO A 191 -3.20 -5.35 10.11
C PRO A 191 -3.54 -4.38 11.24
N ASN A 192 -4.14 -3.25 10.91
CA ASN A 192 -4.62 -2.27 11.88
C ASN A 192 -5.79 -2.78 12.74
N THR A 193 -6.51 -3.81 12.27
CA THR A 193 -7.50 -4.55 13.07
C THR A 193 -6.91 -5.81 13.72
N GLY A 194 -5.59 -5.92 13.78
CA GLY A 194 -4.88 -7.02 14.42
C GLY A 194 -5.22 -7.16 15.90
N ILE A 195 -5.35 -8.40 16.36
CA ILE A 195 -5.77 -8.69 17.73
C ILE A 195 -4.58 -8.61 18.67
N VAL A 196 -4.70 -7.74 19.67
CA VAL A 196 -3.65 -7.43 20.65
C VAL A 196 -3.97 -8.01 22.03
N SER A 197 -2.94 -8.35 22.78
CA SER A 197 -3.10 -8.77 24.19
C SER A 197 -3.48 -7.58 25.06
N ARG A 198 -4.69 -7.62 25.68
CA ARG A 198 -5.12 -6.61 26.65
C ARG A 198 -4.13 -6.49 27.81
N GLN A 199 -3.66 -7.63 28.34
CA GLN A 199 -2.70 -7.66 29.42
C GLN A 199 -1.40 -6.92 29.05
N ALA A 200 -0.94 -7.03 27.80
CA ALA A 200 0.24 -6.31 27.33
C ALA A 200 -0.02 -4.79 27.21
N VAL A 201 -1.16 -4.42 26.66
CA VAL A 201 -1.54 -3.00 26.53
C VAL A 201 -1.65 -2.33 27.91
N GLU A 202 -2.33 -2.97 28.86
CA GLU A 202 -2.46 -2.45 30.24
C GLU A 202 -1.12 -2.37 30.97
N ARG A 203 -0.22 -3.34 30.73
CA ARG A 203 1.09 -3.38 31.37
C ARG A 203 2.06 -2.33 30.85
N PHE A 204 2.13 -2.15 29.52
CA PHE A 204 3.12 -1.30 28.88
C PHE A 204 2.60 0.11 28.54
N GLY A 205 1.27 0.32 28.57
CA GLY A 205 0.67 1.62 28.29
C GLY A 205 1.20 2.24 26.99
N ASP A 206 1.74 3.45 27.07
CA ASP A 206 2.29 4.18 25.93
C ASP A 206 3.52 3.50 25.27
N ASP A 207 4.21 2.61 26.00
CA ASP A 207 5.34 1.84 25.46
C ASP A 207 4.93 0.54 24.77
N PHE A 208 3.64 0.21 24.67
CA PHE A 208 3.14 -1.00 24.02
C PHE A 208 3.66 -1.15 22.60
N PHE A 209 3.85 -0.06 21.88
CA PHE A 209 4.37 -0.09 20.51
C PHE A 209 5.76 -0.73 20.39
N ARG A 210 6.55 -0.79 21.46
CA ARG A 210 7.87 -1.45 21.55
C ARG A 210 7.80 -2.87 22.09
N HIS A 211 6.72 -3.20 22.78
CA HIS A 211 6.46 -4.47 23.43
C HIS A 211 5.21 -5.16 22.87
N PRO A 212 5.12 -5.30 21.52
CA PRO A 212 3.91 -5.80 20.89
C PRO A 212 3.72 -7.29 21.19
N VAL A 213 2.56 -7.65 21.71
CA VAL A 213 2.15 -9.03 21.96
C VAL A 213 0.89 -9.35 21.18
N GLY A 214 1.06 -10.14 20.13
CA GLY A 214 0.01 -10.62 19.24
C GLY A 214 0.15 -12.11 18.97
N SER A 215 -0.82 -12.70 18.28
CA SER A 215 -0.85 -14.12 17.91
C SER A 215 -0.17 -14.45 16.59
N GLY A 216 0.40 -13.46 15.93
CA GLY A 216 0.98 -13.61 14.61
C GLY A 216 2.14 -14.60 14.52
N PRO A 217 2.61 -14.88 13.27
CA PRO A 217 3.62 -15.90 13.00
C PRO A 217 4.99 -15.58 13.60
N PHE A 218 5.25 -14.32 13.92
CA PHE A 218 6.52 -13.88 14.50
C PHE A 218 6.30 -13.05 15.76
N VAL A 219 7.33 -13.03 16.61
CA VAL A 219 7.41 -12.16 17.80
C VAL A 219 8.67 -11.31 17.69
N VAL A 220 8.64 -10.12 18.28
CA VAL A 220 9.83 -9.26 18.35
C VAL A 220 10.85 -9.90 19.27
N GLU A 221 12.04 -10.19 18.74
CA GLU A 221 13.19 -10.65 19.51
C GLU A 221 14.03 -9.46 19.98
N LYS A 222 14.25 -8.51 19.07
CA LYS A 222 15.08 -7.33 19.38
C LYS A 222 14.70 -6.16 18.45
N TRP A 223 14.51 -5.00 19.04
CA TRP A 223 14.34 -3.75 18.30
C TRP A 223 15.44 -2.76 18.69
N LEU A 224 16.39 -2.55 17.79
CA LEU A 224 17.42 -1.54 17.88
C LEU A 224 16.97 -0.35 17.02
N SER A 225 16.51 0.71 17.65
CA SER A 225 15.98 1.90 16.97
C SER A 225 16.96 2.40 15.91
N ASP A 226 16.42 2.75 14.73
CA ASP A 226 17.16 3.28 13.57
C ASP A 226 18.27 2.37 13.02
N TYR A 227 18.38 1.12 13.49
CA TYR A 227 19.41 0.19 13.04
C TYR A 227 18.85 -1.15 12.56
N LYS A 228 18.18 -1.91 13.43
CA LYS A 228 17.77 -3.29 13.11
C LYS A 228 16.57 -3.74 13.93
N LEU A 229 15.60 -4.36 13.26
CA LEU A 229 14.53 -5.14 13.91
C LEU A 229 14.78 -6.63 13.63
N ILE A 230 14.66 -7.43 14.66
CA ILE A 230 14.77 -8.89 14.59
C ILE A 230 13.46 -9.49 15.07
N LEU A 231 12.86 -10.28 14.19
CA LEU A 231 11.69 -11.09 14.49
C LEU A 231 12.11 -12.56 14.54
N ARG A 232 11.62 -13.31 15.50
CA ARG A 232 11.77 -14.76 15.56
C ARG A 232 10.42 -15.45 15.39
N ARG A 233 10.42 -16.67 14.90
CA ARG A 233 9.23 -17.51 14.80
C ARG A 233 8.51 -17.53 16.15
N ASN A 234 7.20 -17.35 16.14
CA ASN A 234 6.36 -17.53 17.30
C ASN A 234 6.20 -19.04 17.59
N PRO A 235 6.73 -19.56 18.70
CA PRO A 235 6.62 -20.98 19.00
C PRO A 235 5.19 -21.43 19.28
N GLY A 236 4.33 -20.51 19.69
CA GLY A 236 2.88 -20.73 19.92
C GLY A 236 2.00 -20.46 18.73
N TYR A 237 2.57 -20.21 17.53
CA TYR A 237 1.76 -19.96 16.35
C TYR A 237 0.86 -21.15 16.03
N ARG A 238 -0.41 -20.85 15.71
CA ARG A 238 -1.42 -21.84 15.37
C ARG A 238 -0.99 -22.78 14.26
N GLU A 239 -1.69 -23.87 14.10
CA GLU A 239 -1.46 -24.76 12.97
C GLU A 239 -2.00 -24.15 11.68
N GLU A 240 -1.05 -23.81 10.81
CA GLU A 240 -1.31 -23.30 9.45
C GLU A 240 -0.23 -23.83 8.50
N PHE A 241 -0.63 -24.17 7.28
CA PHE A 241 0.24 -24.75 6.27
C PHE A 241 0.32 -23.85 5.03
N PHE A 242 1.43 -24.00 4.31
CA PHE A 242 1.63 -23.27 3.05
C PHE A 242 0.48 -23.60 2.07
N PRO A 243 -0.20 -22.57 1.46
CA PRO A 243 -1.29 -22.81 0.52
C PRO A 243 -0.73 -23.29 -0.84
N GLY A 244 -1.52 -24.14 -1.51
CA GLY A 244 -1.18 -24.66 -2.84
C GLY A 244 -0.16 -25.79 -2.81
N ALA A 245 -0.26 -26.65 -3.84
CA ALA A 245 0.61 -27.77 -3.98
C ALA A 245 1.56 -27.53 -5.13
N ALA A 246 2.76 -27.06 -4.86
CA ALA A 246 3.85 -27.19 -5.82
C ALA A 246 4.40 -28.64 -5.82
N SER A 247 4.41 -29.31 -4.66
CA SER A 247 4.74 -30.72 -4.51
C SER A 247 4.03 -31.32 -3.29
N GLU A 248 3.93 -32.65 -3.20
CA GLU A 248 3.37 -33.35 -2.04
C GLU A 248 4.14 -33.01 -0.75
N GLY A 249 5.44 -32.70 -0.82
CA GLY A 249 6.29 -32.27 0.28
C GLY A 249 5.96 -30.86 0.79
N ASP A 250 5.57 -29.93 -0.11
CA ASP A 250 5.26 -28.54 0.24
C ASP A 250 3.91 -28.40 0.93
N ARG A 251 2.95 -29.27 0.67
CA ARG A 251 1.62 -29.27 1.32
C ARG A 251 1.67 -29.43 2.83
N ARG A 252 2.77 -29.94 3.39
CA ARG A 252 2.93 -30.21 4.83
C ARG A 252 3.87 -29.22 5.51
N ARG A 253 4.33 -28.17 4.83
CA ARG A 253 5.22 -27.20 5.46
C ARG A 253 4.39 -26.26 6.34
N LYS A 254 4.58 -26.43 7.67
CA LYS A 254 3.95 -25.57 8.69
C LYS A 254 4.53 -24.16 8.60
N LEU A 255 3.65 -23.17 8.62
CA LEU A 255 4.01 -21.76 8.66
C LEU A 255 4.38 -21.31 10.08
N PRO A 256 5.21 -20.27 10.22
CA PRO A 256 6.00 -19.60 9.18
C PRO A 256 7.16 -20.47 8.70
N LEU A 257 7.59 -20.27 7.44
CA LEU A 257 8.70 -21.07 6.89
C LEU A 257 10.07 -20.61 7.41
N CYS A 258 10.30 -19.31 7.56
CA CYS A 258 11.51 -18.78 8.17
C CYS A 258 11.50 -18.91 9.70
N ASP A 259 12.68 -19.12 10.28
CA ASP A 259 12.85 -19.12 11.74
C ASP A 259 13.05 -17.73 12.28
N ARG A 260 13.64 -16.85 11.47
CA ARG A 260 14.02 -15.48 11.85
C ARG A 260 13.94 -14.55 10.66
N ILE A 261 13.59 -13.30 10.93
CA ILE A 261 13.65 -12.20 9.96
C ILE A 261 14.53 -11.11 10.55
N GLU A 262 15.51 -10.68 9.78
CA GLU A 262 16.38 -9.57 10.11
C GLU A 262 16.12 -8.40 9.15
N ILE A 263 15.67 -7.28 9.70
CA ILE A 263 15.31 -6.08 8.94
C ILE A 263 16.29 -4.98 9.30
N LEU A 264 17.15 -4.63 8.36
CA LEU A 264 18.09 -3.52 8.51
C LEU A 264 17.39 -2.20 8.14
N MET A 265 17.44 -1.22 9.03
CA MET A 265 16.89 0.12 8.77
C MET A 265 17.89 0.90 7.92
N VAL A 266 17.64 0.96 6.62
CA VAL A 266 18.55 1.59 5.65
C VAL A 266 17.92 2.86 5.10
N ARG A 267 18.56 4.01 5.33
CA ARG A 267 18.04 5.31 4.89
C ARG A 267 18.35 5.62 3.42
N GLN A 268 19.44 5.07 2.91
CA GLN A 268 19.90 5.33 1.55
C GLN A 268 19.71 4.10 0.67
N PRO A 269 18.94 4.18 -0.42
CA PRO A 269 18.72 3.06 -1.34
C PRO A 269 20.03 2.45 -1.85
N MET A 270 21.05 3.26 -2.11
CA MET A 270 22.37 2.79 -2.54
C MET A 270 23.04 1.87 -1.51
N THR A 271 22.85 2.12 -0.21
CA THR A 271 23.39 1.24 0.84
C THR A 271 22.71 -0.12 0.83
N ALA A 272 21.37 -0.17 0.70
CA ALA A 272 20.63 -1.41 0.56
C ALA A 272 21.06 -2.18 -0.70
N TRP A 273 21.25 -1.46 -1.80
CA TRP A 273 21.75 -2.01 -3.05
C TRP A 273 23.12 -2.68 -2.90
N MET A 274 24.08 -1.99 -2.28
CA MET A 274 25.42 -2.55 -2.04
C MET A 274 25.40 -3.77 -1.12
N LEU A 275 24.57 -3.75 -0.07
CA LEU A 275 24.38 -4.91 0.81
C LEU A 275 23.77 -6.10 0.05
N PHE A 276 22.79 -5.84 -0.81
CA PHE A 276 22.19 -6.89 -1.65
C PHE A 276 23.22 -7.52 -2.58
N LEU A 277 24.02 -6.72 -3.30
CA LEU A 277 25.06 -7.23 -4.19
C LEU A 277 26.11 -8.09 -3.49
N GLN A 278 26.31 -7.89 -2.19
CA GLN A 278 27.22 -8.68 -1.35
C GLN A 278 26.55 -9.91 -0.72
N GLY A 279 25.26 -10.14 -0.98
CA GLY A 279 24.50 -11.23 -0.36
C GLY A 279 24.09 -10.97 1.11
N GLY A 280 24.21 -9.72 1.58
CA GLY A 280 23.77 -9.29 2.90
C GLY A 280 22.27 -9.10 3.04
N LEU A 281 21.56 -8.94 1.92
CA LEU A 281 20.10 -8.93 1.81
C LEU A 281 19.65 -9.99 0.83
N ASP A 282 18.47 -10.57 1.03
CA ASP A 282 17.90 -11.61 0.16
C ASP A 282 17.04 -11.06 -0.97
N ILE A 283 16.51 -9.87 -0.73
CA ILE A 283 15.63 -9.13 -1.66
C ILE A 283 15.95 -7.64 -1.57
N ASN A 284 15.88 -6.95 -2.70
CA ASN A 284 16.06 -5.49 -2.78
C ASN A 284 15.14 -4.90 -3.85
N ALA A 285 14.50 -3.77 -3.54
CA ALA A 285 13.80 -2.97 -4.53
C ALA A 285 14.80 -2.17 -5.36
N LEU A 286 14.58 -2.09 -6.68
CA LEU A 286 15.36 -1.23 -7.56
C LEU A 286 14.79 0.18 -7.56
N ASP A 287 15.64 1.15 -7.29
CA ASP A 287 15.36 2.54 -7.59
C ASP A 287 15.64 2.86 -9.08
N LYS A 288 15.23 4.06 -9.51
CA LYS A 288 15.42 4.51 -10.89
C LYS A 288 16.90 4.55 -11.29
N ASP A 289 17.79 5.00 -10.39
CA ASP A 289 19.19 5.21 -10.71
C ASP A 289 19.93 3.89 -10.93
N ASN A 290 19.54 2.85 -10.22
CA ASN A 290 20.09 1.51 -10.36
C ASN A 290 19.39 0.68 -11.45
N PHE A 291 18.16 1.01 -11.81
CA PHE A 291 17.39 0.27 -12.80
C PHE A 291 18.13 0.19 -14.15
N ASP A 292 18.57 1.32 -14.66
CA ASP A 292 19.26 1.41 -15.96
C ASP A 292 20.61 0.68 -15.99
N LEU A 293 21.21 0.45 -14.80
CA LEU A 293 22.49 -0.27 -14.68
C LEU A 293 22.35 -1.78 -14.71
N VAL A 294 21.17 -2.32 -14.36
CA VAL A 294 21.01 -3.76 -14.06
C VAL A 294 19.90 -4.44 -14.82
N VAL A 295 19.07 -3.69 -15.53
CA VAL A 295 18.01 -4.20 -16.39
C VAL A 295 18.38 -3.94 -17.84
N SER A 296 18.50 -5.03 -18.61
CA SER A 296 18.76 -4.97 -20.04
C SER A 296 17.54 -4.46 -20.83
N ALA A 297 17.74 -4.10 -22.08
CA ALA A 297 16.68 -3.57 -22.94
C ALA A 297 15.50 -4.55 -23.15
N ASP A 298 15.73 -5.86 -22.99
CA ASP A 298 14.71 -6.91 -23.03
C ASP A 298 14.01 -7.16 -21.67
N GLY A 299 14.27 -6.31 -20.67
CA GLY A 299 13.62 -6.37 -19.36
C GLY A 299 14.13 -7.48 -18.44
N LYS A 300 15.32 -8.02 -18.69
CA LYS A 300 15.94 -9.06 -17.86
C LYS A 300 17.11 -8.50 -17.03
N PRO A 301 17.54 -9.24 -15.98
CA PRO A 301 18.79 -8.89 -15.31
C PRO A 301 19.96 -8.97 -16.28
N ILE A 302 20.90 -8.04 -16.17
CA ILE A 302 22.15 -8.12 -16.93
C ILE A 302 22.88 -9.45 -16.66
N PRO A 303 23.74 -9.93 -17.62
CA PRO A 303 24.43 -11.21 -17.48
C PRO A 303 25.22 -11.37 -16.17
N ALA A 304 25.81 -10.29 -15.66
CA ALA A 304 26.56 -10.31 -14.41
C ALA A 304 25.70 -10.71 -13.21
N LEU A 305 24.46 -10.20 -13.11
CA LEU A 305 23.51 -10.57 -12.05
C LEU A 305 22.89 -11.94 -12.29
N ALA A 306 22.58 -12.29 -13.56
CA ALA A 306 22.05 -13.59 -13.91
C ALA A 306 23.03 -14.72 -13.55
N ARG A 307 24.35 -14.54 -13.75
CA ARG A 307 25.38 -15.51 -13.34
C ARG A 307 25.41 -15.75 -11.82
N ARG A 308 25.00 -14.77 -11.01
CA ARG A 308 24.85 -14.92 -9.54
C ARG A 308 23.53 -15.58 -9.13
N GLY A 309 22.69 -15.97 -10.09
CA GLY A 309 21.36 -16.51 -9.85
C GLY A 309 20.36 -15.47 -9.36
N ILE A 310 20.62 -14.18 -9.55
CA ILE A 310 19.70 -13.11 -9.17
C ILE A 310 18.56 -13.03 -10.17
N ARG A 311 17.33 -13.05 -9.67
CA ARG A 311 16.10 -12.93 -10.46
C ARG A 311 15.55 -11.52 -10.35
N LEU A 312 15.02 -11.00 -11.46
CA LEU A 312 14.28 -9.75 -11.52
C LEU A 312 12.79 -10.07 -11.53
N LEU A 313 12.05 -9.44 -10.64
CA LEU A 313 10.60 -9.52 -10.59
C LEU A 313 10.01 -8.17 -10.96
N ARG A 314 9.10 -8.15 -11.91
CA ARG A 314 8.31 -6.98 -12.27
C ARG A 314 7.01 -7.02 -11.49
N VAL A 315 6.73 -5.96 -10.75
CA VAL A 315 5.65 -5.87 -9.78
C VAL A 315 4.79 -4.64 -10.10
N PRO A 316 3.65 -4.80 -10.78
CA PRO A 316 2.66 -3.72 -10.88
C PRO A 316 2.15 -3.36 -9.49
N GLU A 317 2.10 -2.07 -9.17
CA GLU A 317 1.61 -1.59 -7.88
C GLU A 317 0.09 -1.38 -7.92
N PHE A 318 -0.58 -1.63 -6.81
CA PHE A 318 -2.01 -1.36 -6.64
C PHE A 318 -2.26 0.13 -6.36
N GLU A 319 -1.70 0.96 -7.24
CA GLU A 319 -1.69 2.42 -7.16
C GLU A 319 -2.05 3.02 -8.51
N ILE A 320 -2.89 4.04 -8.52
CA ILE A 320 -3.11 4.91 -9.68
C ILE A 320 -2.47 6.28 -9.46
N ARG A 321 -1.66 6.74 -10.41
CA ARG A 321 -1.14 8.11 -10.47
C ARG A 321 -1.94 8.94 -11.45
N TYR A 322 -2.29 10.15 -11.02
CA TYR A 322 -3.16 11.03 -11.79
C TYR A 322 -2.85 12.50 -11.57
N ILE A 323 -3.31 13.31 -12.51
CA ILE A 323 -3.41 14.76 -12.34
C ILE A 323 -4.88 15.09 -12.14
N GLY A 324 -5.23 15.64 -10.98
CA GLY A 324 -6.57 16.09 -10.65
C GLY A 324 -6.82 17.51 -11.11
N PHE A 325 -8.01 17.76 -11.67
CA PHE A 325 -8.54 19.08 -11.89
C PHE A 325 -9.32 19.54 -10.65
N ASN A 326 -9.10 20.76 -10.19
CA ASN A 326 -9.91 21.31 -9.09
C ASN A 326 -11.27 21.80 -9.65
N PHE A 327 -12.34 21.11 -9.26
CA PHE A 327 -13.71 21.47 -9.68
C PHE A 327 -14.26 22.72 -8.98
N GLY A 328 -13.61 23.17 -7.89
CA GLY A 328 -13.87 24.47 -7.28
C GLY A 328 -13.22 25.64 -8.00
N ASP A 329 -12.25 25.39 -8.87
CA ASP A 329 -11.57 26.44 -9.64
C ASP A 329 -12.51 27.00 -10.71
N PRO A 330 -12.68 28.35 -10.80
CA PRO A 330 -13.62 28.96 -11.74
C PRO A 330 -13.26 28.73 -13.23
N LEU A 331 -11.98 28.50 -13.53
CA LEU A 331 -11.50 28.24 -14.88
C LEU A 331 -11.70 26.78 -15.29
N LEU A 332 -11.28 25.85 -14.44
CA LEU A 332 -11.22 24.42 -14.75
C LEU A 332 -12.52 23.69 -14.40
N GLY A 333 -13.17 24.04 -13.29
CA GLY A 333 -14.29 23.26 -12.74
C GLY A 333 -15.48 23.18 -13.70
N LYS A 334 -15.87 24.28 -14.34
CA LYS A 334 -17.01 24.34 -15.24
C LYS A 334 -16.68 24.16 -16.72
N ASN A 335 -15.41 24.13 -17.09
CA ASN A 335 -14.98 24.13 -18.49
C ASN A 335 -14.50 22.73 -18.92
N LEU A 336 -15.44 21.85 -19.25
CA LEU A 336 -15.16 20.49 -19.72
C LEU A 336 -14.24 20.50 -20.96
N LYS A 337 -14.48 21.41 -21.94
CA LYS A 337 -13.69 21.49 -23.17
C LYS A 337 -12.22 21.82 -22.87
N LEU A 338 -11.96 22.67 -21.88
CA LEU A 338 -10.61 22.99 -21.45
C LEU A 338 -9.93 21.76 -20.81
N ARG A 339 -10.63 21.03 -19.91
CA ARG A 339 -10.09 19.79 -19.32
C ARG A 339 -9.78 18.73 -20.38
N GLN A 340 -10.68 18.56 -21.36
CA GLN A 340 -10.49 17.65 -22.50
C GLN A 340 -9.28 18.06 -23.36
N ALA A 341 -9.10 19.35 -23.63
CA ALA A 341 -7.93 19.86 -24.37
C ALA A 341 -6.61 19.60 -23.62
N LEU A 342 -6.58 19.88 -22.33
CA LEU A 342 -5.40 19.61 -21.47
C LEU A 342 -5.08 18.11 -21.40
N SER A 343 -6.10 17.25 -21.33
CA SER A 343 -5.90 15.80 -21.32
C SER A 343 -5.29 15.28 -22.62
N LEU A 344 -5.74 15.80 -23.77
CA LEU A 344 -5.27 15.37 -25.10
C LEU A 344 -3.85 15.83 -25.47
N VAL A 345 -3.28 16.78 -24.76
CA VAL A 345 -1.91 17.25 -25.03
C VAL A 345 -0.89 16.62 -24.09
N TYR A 346 -1.33 16.04 -22.96
CA TYR A 346 -0.46 15.43 -21.96
C TYR A 346 0.07 14.08 -22.45
N ASP A 347 1.38 14.01 -22.72
CA ASP A 347 2.03 12.83 -23.29
C ASP A 347 2.45 11.83 -22.20
N VAL A 348 1.55 10.90 -21.85
CA VAL A 348 1.84 9.81 -20.90
C VAL A 348 2.98 8.91 -21.39
N ALA A 349 3.12 8.68 -22.71
CA ALA A 349 4.17 7.84 -23.25
C ALA A 349 5.57 8.43 -23.00
N GLU A 350 5.70 9.76 -22.99
CA GLU A 350 6.93 10.42 -22.60
C GLU A 350 7.27 10.18 -21.13
N ARG A 351 6.25 10.19 -20.23
CA ARG A 351 6.44 9.88 -18.79
C ARG A 351 6.86 8.43 -18.58
N VAL A 352 6.32 7.51 -19.36
CA VAL A 352 6.75 6.10 -19.37
C VAL A 352 8.23 5.98 -19.76
N ARG A 353 8.63 6.64 -20.86
CA ARG A 353 10.05 6.67 -21.28
C ARG A 353 10.94 7.28 -20.19
N TYR A 354 10.53 8.43 -19.64
CA TYR A 354 11.28 9.10 -18.58
C TYR A 354 11.43 8.23 -17.32
N SER A 355 10.42 7.46 -16.96
CA SER A 355 10.46 6.55 -15.80
C SER A 355 11.21 5.23 -16.06
N GLY A 356 11.83 5.06 -17.24
CA GLY A 356 12.48 3.78 -17.59
C GLY A 356 11.51 2.61 -17.72
N GLY A 357 10.23 2.87 -18.07
CA GLY A 357 9.20 1.83 -18.16
C GLY A 357 8.56 1.44 -16.81
N GLN A 358 8.85 2.18 -15.74
CA GLN A 358 8.27 1.96 -14.40
C GLN A 358 6.86 2.52 -14.25
N LEU A 359 6.12 2.64 -15.35
CA LEU A 359 4.74 3.12 -15.38
C LEU A 359 3.98 2.39 -16.50
N ILE A 360 2.81 1.83 -16.20
CA ILE A 360 1.86 1.28 -17.16
C ILE A 360 0.82 2.36 -17.43
N PRO A 361 0.62 2.84 -18.67
CA PRO A 361 -0.39 3.86 -18.96
C PRO A 361 -1.78 3.43 -18.53
N ALA A 362 -2.49 4.29 -17.78
CA ALA A 362 -3.85 4.02 -17.36
C ALA A 362 -4.87 4.60 -18.35
N GLN A 363 -5.98 3.87 -18.54
CA GLN A 363 -7.12 4.33 -19.31
C GLN A 363 -8.28 4.79 -18.41
N GLY A 364 -8.23 4.44 -17.14
CA GLY A 364 -9.22 4.76 -16.11
C GLY A 364 -8.64 4.59 -14.72
N PRO A 365 -9.46 4.70 -13.67
CA PRO A 365 -8.96 4.67 -12.29
C PRO A 365 -8.60 3.27 -11.78
N LEU A 366 -9.12 2.19 -12.39
CA LEU A 366 -8.98 0.84 -11.87
C LEU A 366 -7.69 0.17 -12.34
N PRO A 367 -6.85 -0.38 -11.44
CA PRO A 367 -5.72 -1.21 -11.80
C PRO A 367 -6.15 -2.61 -12.25
N GLU A 368 -5.27 -3.30 -12.97
CA GLU A 368 -5.44 -4.70 -13.34
C GLU A 368 -5.66 -5.57 -12.09
N GLY A 369 -6.56 -6.55 -12.20
CA GLY A 369 -6.91 -7.46 -11.09
C GLY A 369 -8.08 -6.98 -10.23
N VAL A 370 -8.58 -5.75 -10.42
CA VAL A 370 -9.80 -5.25 -9.80
C VAL A 370 -11.01 -5.58 -10.66
N ALA A 371 -12.10 -6.06 -10.02
CA ALA A 371 -13.36 -6.29 -10.72
C ALA A 371 -13.85 -4.99 -11.39
N GLY A 372 -14.17 -5.04 -12.68
CA GLY A 372 -14.54 -3.85 -13.47
C GLY A 372 -13.38 -3.24 -14.26
N TYR A 373 -12.12 -3.67 -14.04
CA TYR A 373 -11.04 -3.34 -14.97
C TYR A 373 -11.31 -3.94 -16.35
N ASP A 374 -11.25 -3.10 -17.38
CA ASP A 374 -11.47 -3.51 -18.77
C ASP A 374 -10.20 -3.24 -19.60
N PRO A 375 -9.43 -4.27 -19.97
CA PRO A 375 -8.24 -4.09 -20.80
C PRO A 375 -8.55 -3.64 -22.22
N ALA A 376 -9.80 -3.76 -22.67
CA ALA A 376 -10.24 -3.29 -24.00
C ALA A 376 -10.70 -1.84 -24.00
N TYR A 377 -10.99 -1.26 -22.85
CA TYR A 377 -11.43 0.14 -22.75
C TYR A 377 -10.33 1.09 -23.23
N ARG A 378 -10.72 2.07 -24.04
CA ARG A 378 -9.85 3.15 -24.52
C ARG A 378 -10.50 4.49 -24.20
N ASN A 379 -9.88 5.22 -23.28
CA ASN A 379 -10.32 6.56 -22.92
C ASN A 379 -10.10 7.51 -24.12
N PRO A 380 -11.14 8.21 -24.62
CA PRO A 380 -11.02 9.07 -25.80
C PRO A 380 -10.11 10.28 -25.60
N TYR A 381 -9.73 10.57 -24.36
CA TYR A 381 -8.87 11.70 -23.98
C TYR A 381 -7.52 11.28 -23.34
N ALA A 382 -7.24 9.98 -23.20
CA ALA A 382 -5.95 9.47 -22.71
C ALA A 382 -4.97 9.14 -23.86
N ARG A 383 -4.93 9.98 -24.88
CA ARG A 383 -4.03 9.89 -26.02
C ARG A 383 -3.65 11.28 -26.48
N VAL A 384 -2.47 11.43 -27.08
CA VAL A 384 -2.05 12.71 -27.65
C VAL A 384 -2.77 12.95 -28.97
N ASP A 385 -3.51 14.06 -29.05
CA ASP A 385 -4.18 14.56 -30.27
C ASP A 385 -4.20 16.09 -30.24
N ILE A 386 -3.07 16.68 -30.67
CA ILE A 386 -2.85 18.13 -30.57
C ILE A 386 -3.87 18.92 -31.38
N GLU A 387 -4.28 18.44 -32.57
CA GLU A 387 -5.24 19.16 -33.40
C GLU A 387 -6.65 19.15 -32.82
N LYS A 388 -7.07 18.01 -32.24
CA LYS A 388 -8.33 17.95 -31.48
C LYS A 388 -8.26 18.85 -30.24
N ALA A 389 -7.11 18.83 -29.53
CA ALA A 389 -6.90 19.67 -28.34
C ALA A 389 -7.02 21.16 -28.67
N LYS A 390 -6.42 21.63 -29.77
CA LYS A 390 -6.52 23.04 -30.23
C LYS A 390 -7.96 23.43 -30.54
N ARG A 391 -8.74 22.57 -31.22
CA ARG A 391 -10.17 22.83 -31.50
C ARG A 391 -10.96 22.95 -30.20
N LEU A 392 -10.81 21.99 -29.29
CA LEU A 392 -11.49 22.00 -27.99
C LEU A 392 -11.09 23.22 -27.15
N LEU A 393 -9.83 23.63 -27.19
CA LEU A 393 -9.36 24.84 -26.52
C LEU A 393 -9.99 26.11 -27.06
N ALA A 394 -10.17 26.20 -28.39
CA ALA A 394 -10.90 27.31 -29.01
C ALA A 394 -12.38 27.31 -28.61
N GLU A 395 -13.03 26.13 -28.61
CA GLU A 395 -14.42 25.97 -28.14
C GLU A 395 -14.56 26.28 -26.63
N ALA A 396 -13.49 26.09 -25.86
CA ALA A 396 -13.40 26.45 -24.45
C ALA A 396 -13.28 27.97 -24.19
N GLY A 397 -13.11 28.77 -25.25
CA GLY A 397 -12.96 30.23 -25.20
C GLY A 397 -11.50 30.71 -25.15
N TYR A 398 -10.52 29.85 -25.46
CA TYR A 398 -9.09 30.17 -25.38
C TYR A 398 -8.35 29.83 -26.68
N PRO A 399 -8.72 30.37 -27.83
CA PRO A 399 -8.08 30.07 -29.11
C PRO A 399 -6.57 30.41 -29.04
N GLY A 400 -5.73 29.44 -29.40
CA GLY A 400 -4.26 29.58 -29.32
C GLY A 400 -3.72 29.81 -27.92
N GLY A 401 -4.44 29.36 -26.90
CA GLY A 401 -4.03 29.48 -25.49
C GLY A 401 -4.18 30.89 -24.91
N ARG A 402 -5.04 31.73 -25.51
CA ARG A 402 -5.23 33.12 -25.09
C ARG A 402 -6.66 33.38 -24.67
N GLY A 403 -6.80 34.12 -23.57
CA GLY A 403 -8.09 34.61 -23.10
C GLY A 403 -8.69 35.71 -23.98
N PRO A 404 -9.94 36.14 -23.70
CA PRO A 404 -10.59 37.25 -24.40
C PRO A 404 -9.82 38.58 -24.34
N ASP A 405 -8.97 38.73 -23.32
CA ASP A 405 -8.08 39.89 -23.14
C ASP A 405 -6.76 39.80 -23.95
N GLY A 406 -6.60 38.76 -24.76
CA GLY A 406 -5.40 38.48 -25.54
C GLY A 406 -4.20 37.96 -24.76
N LYS A 407 -4.31 37.84 -23.44
CA LYS A 407 -3.20 37.33 -22.60
C LYS A 407 -3.13 35.81 -22.65
N PRO A 408 -1.91 35.23 -22.51
CA PRO A 408 -1.76 33.78 -22.38
C PRO A 408 -2.54 33.25 -21.17
N LEU A 409 -3.22 32.14 -21.38
CA LEU A 409 -3.86 31.39 -20.30
C LEU A 409 -2.77 30.83 -19.39
N LYS A 410 -2.85 31.14 -18.09
CA LYS A 410 -1.91 30.65 -17.07
C LYS A 410 -2.60 29.65 -16.17
N ILE A 411 -1.93 28.51 -15.92
CA ILE A 411 -2.43 27.45 -15.06
C ILE A 411 -1.30 27.00 -14.15
N THR A 412 -1.57 26.94 -12.83
CA THR A 412 -0.60 26.36 -11.87
C THR A 412 -0.72 24.84 -11.85
N PHE A 413 0.43 24.17 -11.74
CA PHE A 413 0.53 22.73 -11.62
C PHE A 413 1.33 22.36 -10.37
N ASP A 414 0.62 21.97 -9.33
CA ASP A 414 1.18 21.72 -8.01
C ASP A 414 1.57 20.25 -7.84
N GLN A 415 2.75 20.01 -7.25
CA GLN A 415 3.29 18.69 -6.96
C GLN A 415 3.81 18.59 -5.53
N VAL A 416 3.79 17.37 -4.97
CA VAL A 416 4.36 17.04 -3.67
C VAL A 416 5.81 16.60 -3.86
N GLY A 417 6.74 17.22 -3.14
CA GLY A 417 8.14 16.79 -3.06
C GLY A 417 9.11 17.78 -3.73
N ASN A 418 10.37 17.66 -3.35
CA ASN A 418 11.46 18.55 -3.78
C ASN A 418 12.51 17.82 -4.61
N SER A 419 12.26 16.56 -5.02
CA SER A 419 13.23 15.79 -5.80
C SER A 419 13.34 16.29 -7.24
N THR A 420 14.47 16.03 -7.86
CA THR A 420 14.71 16.32 -9.28
C THR A 420 13.65 15.68 -10.18
N VAL A 421 13.19 14.47 -9.84
CA VAL A 421 12.16 13.74 -10.59
C VAL A 421 10.85 14.53 -10.66
N TYR A 422 10.36 15.03 -9.52
CA TYR A 422 9.11 15.81 -9.50
C TYR A 422 9.24 17.12 -10.27
N ARG A 423 10.40 17.79 -10.17
CA ARG A 423 10.67 19.00 -10.97
C ARG A 423 10.60 18.72 -12.45
N GLN A 424 11.30 17.70 -12.93
CA GLN A 424 11.30 17.32 -14.33
C GLN A 424 9.92 16.91 -14.84
N MET A 425 9.11 16.19 -14.01
CA MET A 425 7.73 15.90 -14.37
C MET A 425 6.88 17.17 -14.54
N GLY A 426 7.11 18.18 -13.72
CA GLY A 426 6.47 19.50 -13.87
C GLY A 426 6.89 20.22 -15.15
N GLU A 427 8.18 20.21 -15.48
CA GLU A 427 8.73 20.79 -16.70
C GLU A 427 8.19 20.11 -17.97
N LEU A 428 8.09 18.77 -17.96
CA LEU A 428 7.48 18.02 -19.06
C LEU A 428 5.98 18.38 -19.23
N ALA A 429 5.24 18.53 -18.14
CA ALA A 429 3.84 18.95 -18.22
C ALA A 429 3.71 20.36 -18.78
N ALA A 430 4.56 21.29 -18.35
CA ALA A 430 4.59 22.65 -18.89
C ALA A 430 4.93 22.68 -20.38
N ALA A 431 5.87 21.86 -20.83
CA ALA A 431 6.21 21.71 -22.25
C ALA A 431 5.03 21.17 -23.09
N ASP A 432 4.27 20.23 -22.55
CA ASP A 432 3.07 19.72 -23.22
C ASP A 432 2.00 20.80 -23.37
N PHE A 433 1.67 21.51 -22.31
CA PHE A 433 0.65 22.56 -22.33
C PHE A 433 1.07 23.76 -23.20
N ALA A 434 2.38 24.03 -23.30
CA ALA A 434 2.91 25.05 -24.21
C ALA A 434 2.61 24.78 -25.70
N LYS A 435 2.41 23.52 -26.11
CA LYS A 435 1.97 23.14 -27.46
C LYS A 435 0.59 23.72 -27.83
N LEU A 436 -0.19 24.09 -26.81
CA LEU A 436 -1.49 24.76 -26.94
C LEU A 436 -1.39 26.28 -26.73
N GLY A 437 -0.20 26.83 -26.47
CA GLY A 437 -0.01 28.23 -26.13
C GLY A 437 -0.36 28.59 -24.67
N ILE A 438 -0.53 27.57 -23.81
CA ILE A 438 -0.86 27.73 -22.39
C ILE A 438 0.45 27.82 -21.58
N GLU A 439 0.51 28.81 -20.68
CA GLU A 439 1.62 28.95 -19.71
C GLU A 439 1.30 28.14 -18.46
N ALA A 440 1.82 26.91 -18.36
CA ALA A 440 1.72 26.13 -17.13
C ALA A 440 2.89 26.42 -16.20
N ILE A 441 2.59 26.67 -14.93
CA ILE A 441 3.55 27.05 -13.89
C ILE A 441 3.71 25.89 -12.90
N PRO A 442 4.78 25.08 -12.99
CA PRO A 442 5.04 24.04 -12.00
C PRO A 442 5.33 24.62 -10.63
N VAL A 443 4.61 24.15 -9.61
CA VAL A 443 4.76 24.57 -8.21
C VAL A 443 5.16 23.37 -7.36
N MET A 444 6.35 23.47 -6.75
CA MET A 444 6.85 22.44 -5.84
C MET A 444 6.46 22.76 -4.41
N ASN A 445 5.86 21.81 -3.72
CA ASN A 445 5.42 21.97 -2.33
C ASN A 445 6.03 20.89 -1.44
N ASN A 446 6.35 21.22 -0.19
CA ASN A 446 6.50 20.20 0.82
C ASN A 446 5.13 19.57 1.16
N LYS A 447 5.13 18.36 1.72
CA LYS A 447 3.90 17.60 1.97
C LYS A 447 2.87 18.36 2.82
N PRO A 448 3.20 18.99 3.97
CA PRO A 448 2.22 19.75 4.75
C PRO A 448 1.57 20.89 3.97
N ARG A 449 2.36 21.70 3.28
CA ARG A 449 1.87 22.85 2.51
C ARG A 449 0.97 22.42 1.34
N PHE A 450 1.34 21.35 0.65
CA PHE A 450 0.52 20.81 -0.44
C PHE A 450 -0.88 20.41 0.05
N PHE A 451 -0.95 19.61 1.12
CA PHE A 451 -2.24 19.15 1.64
C PHE A 451 -3.06 20.26 2.31
N GLU A 452 -2.41 21.31 2.80
CA GLU A 452 -3.10 22.50 3.26
C GLU A 452 -3.78 23.23 2.10
N LYS A 453 -3.03 23.57 1.03
CA LYS A 453 -3.57 24.18 -0.21
C LYS A 453 -4.69 23.34 -0.82
N LEU A 454 -4.51 22.01 -0.85
CA LEU A 454 -5.52 21.08 -1.36
C LEU A 454 -6.83 21.17 -0.55
N ARG A 455 -6.76 21.22 0.77
CA ARG A 455 -7.94 21.36 1.64
C ARG A 455 -8.63 22.73 1.50
N GLN A 456 -7.84 23.78 1.25
CA GLN A 456 -8.34 25.13 1.04
C GLN A 456 -8.89 25.38 -0.37
N GLY A 457 -8.70 24.40 -1.31
CA GLY A 457 -9.13 24.54 -2.70
C GLY A 457 -8.28 25.53 -3.51
N GLU A 458 -7.03 25.80 -3.08
CA GLU A 458 -6.13 26.78 -3.71
C GLU A 458 -5.35 26.21 -4.92
N LEU A 459 -5.44 24.90 -5.18
CA LEU A 459 -4.76 24.26 -6.31
C LEU A 459 -5.63 24.33 -7.56
N GLN A 460 -5.03 24.49 -8.75
CA GLN A 460 -5.72 24.36 -10.04
C GLN A 460 -5.55 22.95 -10.61
N LEU A 461 -4.33 22.59 -11.02
CA LEU A 461 -3.94 21.23 -11.34
C LEU A 461 -3.02 20.71 -10.25
N PHE A 462 -3.17 19.45 -9.91
CA PHE A 462 -2.29 18.84 -8.91
C PHE A 462 -2.04 17.36 -9.22
N ARG A 463 -0.80 16.92 -8.99
CA ARG A 463 -0.40 15.53 -9.16
C ARG A 463 -0.52 14.78 -7.85
N LEU A 464 -1.25 13.67 -7.86
CA LEU A 464 -1.44 12.77 -6.71
C LEU A 464 -1.43 11.31 -7.15
N SER A 465 -1.49 10.44 -6.15
CA SER A 465 -1.74 9.01 -6.33
C SER A 465 -2.74 8.49 -5.30
N TRP A 466 -3.32 7.35 -5.61
CA TRP A 466 -4.13 6.56 -4.70
C TRP A 466 -3.63 5.13 -4.65
N ILE A 467 -3.27 4.67 -3.46
CA ILE A 467 -2.95 3.27 -3.19
C ILE A 467 -4.24 2.61 -2.67
N GLY A 468 -4.68 1.55 -3.32
CA GLY A 468 -5.89 0.85 -2.90
C GLY A 468 -5.74 0.16 -1.54
N ASP A 469 -6.73 0.32 -0.68
CA ASP A 469 -6.76 -0.30 0.65
C ASP A 469 -7.28 -1.75 0.63
N TYR A 470 -8.11 -2.08 -0.37
CA TYR A 470 -8.68 -3.41 -0.62
C TYR A 470 -9.05 -3.58 -2.11
N PRO A 471 -9.17 -4.83 -2.60
CA PRO A 471 -9.31 -5.12 -4.04
C PRO A 471 -10.77 -5.02 -4.53
N ASP A 472 -11.44 -3.93 -4.22
CA ASP A 472 -12.77 -3.61 -4.75
C ASP A 472 -12.71 -2.29 -5.54
N ALA A 473 -13.42 -2.23 -6.65
CA ALA A 473 -13.49 -1.03 -7.49
C ALA A 473 -14.05 0.18 -6.75
N GLU A 474 -14.91 -0.05 -5.77
CA GLU A 474 -15.45 0.98 -4.91
C GLU A 474 -14.36 1.81 -4.25
N ASN A 475 -13.24 1.18 -3.84
CA ASN A 475 -12.10 1.86 -3.22
C ASN A 475 -11.45 2.93 -4.13
N PHE A 476 -11.62 2.82 -5.43
CA PHE A 476 -11.18 3.81 -6.40
C PHE A 476 -12.30 4.79 -6.79
N PHE A 477 -13.54 4.32 -6.89
CA PHE A 477 -14.66 5.19 -7.28
C PHE A 477 -15.12 6.13 -6.16
N GLN A 478 -14.89 5.80 -4.89
CA GLN A 478 -15.15 6.72 -3.77
C GLN A 478 -14.40 8.07 -3.89
N LEU A 479 -13.32 8.10 -4.69
CA LEU A 479 -12.52 9.30 -4.94
C LEU A 479 -13.25 10.35 -5.78
N PHE A 480 -14.40 9.99 -6.34
CA PHE A 480 -15.24 10.84 -7.18
C PHE A 480 -16.63 11.09 -6.57
N TYR A 481 -16.98 10.39 -5.49
CA TYR A 481 -18.27 10.54 -4.83
C TYR A 481 -18.38 11.90 -4.12
N SER A 482 -19.51 12.61 -4.35
CA SER A 482 -19.67 14.00 -3.92
C SER A 482 -19.56 14.20 -2.41
N ASP A 483 -20.06 13.27 -1.58
CA ASP A 483 -20.02 13.42 -0.12
C ASP A 483 -18.61 13.16 0.46
N ASN A 484 -17.70 12.61 -0.33
CA ASN A 484 -16.31 12.41 0.06
C ASN A 484 -15.40 13.64 -0.17
N ARG A 485 -15.95 14.80 -0.50
CA ARG A 485 -15.17 16.04 -0.77
C ARG A 485 -14.33 16.51 0.42
N SER A 486 -14.79 16.30 1.64
CA SER A 486 -13.99 16.59 2.83
C SER A 486 -12.93 15.51 3.15
N GLY A 487 -12.95 14.40 2.43
CA GLY A 487 -12.12 13.22 2.62
C GLY A 487 -11.22 12.92 1.42
N CYS A 488 -11.51 11.82 0.70
CA CYS A 488 -10.67 11.29 -0.38
C CYS A 488 -10.98 11.88 -1.77
N ASN A 489 -12.14 12.49 -2.01
CA ASN A 489 -12.44 13.18 -3.25
C ASN A 489 -11.71 14.54 -3.31
N ARG A 490 -10.45 14.50 -3.70
CA ARG A 490 -9.54 15.66 -3.67
C ARG A 490 -9.80 16.68 -4.77
N THR A 491 -10.51 16.30 -5.83
CA THR A 491 -10.86 17.21 -6.94
C THR A 491 -12.08 18.07 -6.64
N GLY A 492 -12.89 17.66 -5.68
CA GLY A 492 -14.18 18.30 -5.41
C GLY A 492 -15.22 18.05 -6.53
N PHE A 493 -14.99 17.02 -7.37
CA PHE A 493 -15.97 16.59 -8.38
C PHE A 493 -17.31 16.29 -7.70
N SER A 494 -18.40 16.71 -8.32
CA SER A 494 -19.75 16.52 -7.80
C SER A 494 -20.71 16.39 -8.97
N ASP A 495 -21.29 15.21 -9.11
CA ASP A 495 -22.16 14.88 -10.22
C ASP A 495 -23.23 13.88 -9.78
N PRO A 496 -24.53 14.26 -9.84
CA PRO A 496 -25.62 13.41 -9.36
C PRO A 496 -25.77 12.08 -10.13
N GLU A 497 -25.40 12.03 -11.43
CA GLU A 497 -25.47 10.82 -12.22
C GLU A 497 -24.39 9.83 -11.78
N PHE A 498 -23.17 10.32 -11.55
CA PHE A 498 -22.09 9.51 -11.00
C PHE A 498 -22.42 9.02 -9.60
N ASP A 499 -22.93 9.90 -8.73
CA ASP A 499 -23.30 9.57 -7.36
C ASP A 499 -24.37 8.46 -7.30
N ALA A 500 -25.37 8.53 -8.19
CA ALA A 500 -26.38 7.49 -8.28
C ALA A 500 -25.80 6.12 -8.71
N MET A 501 -24.87 6.12 -9.67
CA MET A 501 -24.16 4.91 -10.09
C MET A 501 -23.30 4.35 -8.94
N TYR A 502 -22.57 5.22 -8.24
CA TYR A 502 -21.71 4.84 -7.12
C TYR A 502 -22.52 4.22 -5.99
N LEU A 503 -23.56 4.89 -5.49
CA LEU A 503 -24.42 4.39 -4.41
C LEU A 503 -25.07 3.05 -4.78
N LYS A 504 -25.53 2.91 -6.04
CA LYS A 504 -26.05 1.63 -6.53
C LYS A 504 -24.98 0.55 -6.48
N ALA A 505 -23.76 0.80 -6.96
CA ALA A 505 -22.67 -0.16 -6.96
C ALA A 505 -22.24 -0.56 -5.54
N VAL A 506 -22.27 0.40 -4.60
CA VAL A 506 -21.97 0.19 -3.18
C VAL A 506 -22.95 -0.78 -2.54
N ALA A 507 -24.23 -0.68 -2.85
CA ALA A 507 -25.28 -1.54 -2.28
C ALA A 507 -25.35 -2.94 -2.92
N MET A 508 -24.73 -3.16 -4.09
CA MET A 508 -24.79 -4.45 -4.79
C MET A 508 -23.78 -5.45 -4.22
N PRO A 509 -24.15 -6.73 -4.10
CA PRO A 509 -23.18 -7.81 -3.92
C PRO A 509 -22.35 -8.00 -5.19
N ASP A 510 -21.25 -8.76 -5.08
CA ASP A 510 -20.45 -9.12 -6.23
C ASP A 510 -21.27 -9.86 -7.27
N SER A 511 -21.38 -9.30 -8.46
CA SER A 511 -22.19 -9.83 -9.54
C SER A 511 -21.69 -9.32 -10.90
N PRO A 512 -22.03 -9.99 -12.02
CA PRO A 512 -21.74 -9.49 -13.36
C PRO A 512 -22.34 -8.09 -13.63
N GLU A 513 -23.51 -7.81 -13.11
CA GLU A 513 -24.21 -6.53 -13.25
C GLU A 513 -23.44 -5.39 -12.55
N ARG A 514 -22.86 -5.69 -11.37
CA ARG A 514 -22.00 -4.75 -10.65
C ARG A 514 -20.71 -4.45 -11.44
N ILE A 515 -20.12 -5.47 -12.05
CA ILE A 515 -18.93 -5.32 -12.90
C ILE A 515 -19.23 -4.41 -14.11
N GLU A 516 -20.36 -4.62 -14.78
CA GLU A 516 -20.78 -3.76 -15.92
C GLU A 516 -21.07 -2.32 -15.46
N LEU A 517 -21.61 -2.14 -14.26
CA LEU A 517 -21.80 -0.81 -13.69
C LEU A 517 -20.45 -0.10 -13.46
N PHE A 518 -19.43 -0.79 -12.96
CA PHE A 518 -18.09 -0.25 -12.80
C PHE A 518 -17.44 0.15 -14.14
N LYS A 519 -17.63 -0.64 -15.21
CA LYS A 519 -17.16 -0.27 -16.55
C LYS A 519 -17.84 1.01 -17.07
N ARG A 520 -19.15 1.13 -16.85
CA ARG A 520 -19.89 2.35 -17.18
C ARG A 520 -19.37 3.57 -16.40
N MET A 521 -19.13 3.42 -15.10
CA MET A 521 -18.56 4.49 -14.27
C MET A 521 -17.16 4.90 -14.77
N THR A 522 -16.32 3.95 -15.17
CA THR A 522 -15.00 4.23 -15.77
C THR A 522 -15.14 5.06 -17.06
N SER A 523 -16.05 4.67 -17.96
CA SER A 523 -16.30 5.39 -19.21
C SER A 523 -16.83 6.80 -18.95
N TYR A 524 -17.77 6.94 -18.04
CA TYR A 524 -18.34 8.22 -17.64
C TYR A 524 -17.28 9.20 -17.15
N LEU A 525 -16.43 8.76 -16.21
CA LEU A 525 -15.33 9.59 -15.68
C LEU A 525 -14.31 9.97 -16.76
N GLY A 526 -14.07 9.09 -17.73
CA GLY A 526 -13.22 9.37 -18.88
C GLY A 526 -13.77 10.51 -19.74
N GLU A 527 -15.06 10.54 -19.99
CA GLU A 527 -15.74 11.60 -20.76
C GLU A 527 -15.78 12.93 -20.02
N GLN A 528 -15.99 12.90 -18.70
CA GLN A 528 -15.96 14.08 -17.82
C GLN A 528 -14.56 14.66 -17.61
N CYS A 529 -13.50 13.95 -18.00
CA CYS A 529 -12.12 14.35 -17.77
C CYS A 529 -11.91 14.89 -16.35
N VAL A 530 -12.27 14.08 -15.35
CA VAL A 530 -12.08 14.46 -13.94
C VAL A 530 -10.61 14.41 -13.58
N TRP A 531 -9.88 13.46 -14.17
CA TRP A 531 -8.43 13.30 -14.06
C TRP A 531 -7.77 13.17 -15.43
N ILE A 532 -6.51 13.55 -15.51
CA ILE A 532 -5.58 12.99 -16.50
C ILE A 532 -4.99 11.74 -15.85
N TYR A 533 -5.28 10.57 -16.39
CA TYR A 533 -4.74 9.31 -15.92
C TYR A 533 -3.28 9.17 -16.37
N GLU A 534 -2.33 9.17 -15.45
CA GLU A 534 -0.92 8.95 -15.79
C GLU A 534 -0.65 7.46 -15.95
N GLY A 535 -0.89 6.67 -14.91
CA GLY A 535 -0.61 5.24 -14.99
C GLY A 535 -0.53 4.54 -13.65
N PHE A 536 -0.31 3.22 -13.76
CA PHE A 536 -0.04 2.35 -12.64
C PHE A 536 1.46 2.16 -12.49
N PRO A 537 2.06 2.50 -11.34
CA PRO A 537 3.49 2.30 -11.11
C PRO A 537 3.88 0.84 -11.19
N VAL A 538 5.12 0.59 -11.58
CA VAL A 538 5.72 -0.74 -11.59
C VAL A 538 6.99 -0.69 -10.78
N SER A 539 7.04 -1.46 -9.71
CA SER A 539 8.28 -1.73 -8.98
C SER A 539 9.03 -2.91 -9.57
N TYR A 540 10.33 -2.89 -9.42
CA TYR A 540 11.21 -3.98 -9.78
C TYR A 540 11.95 -4.46 -8.54
N LEU A 541 11.89 -5.76 -8.30
CA LEU A 541 12.56 -6.41 -7.17
C LEU A 541 13.63 -7.36 -7.67
N LEU A 542 14.79 -7.31 -7.06
CA LEU A 542 15.83 -8.31 -7.25
C LEU A 542 15.80 -9.29 -6.08
N CYS A 543 15.79 -10.57 -6.39
CA CYS A 543 15.80 -11.66 -5.43
C CYS A 543 16.97 -12.59 -5.71
N HIS A 544 17.75 -12.94 -4.69
CA HIS A 544 18.74 -14.00 -4.81
C HIS A 544 18.09 -15.37 -5.05
N ALA A 545 18.82 -16.29 -5.68
CA ALA A 545 18.34 -17.64 -6.01
C ALA A 545 17.89 -18.45 -4.78
N TRP A 546 18.47 -18.17 -3.61
CA TRP A 546 18.13 -18.87 -2.37
C TRP A 546 16.87 -18.38 -1.66
N LEU A 547 16.26 -17.25 -2.12
CA LEU A 547 14.94 -16.81 -1.67
C LEU A 547 13.86 -17.54 -2.45
N GLU A 548 12.99 -18.25 -1.75
CA GLU A 548 11.93 -19.08 -2.33
C GLU A 548 10.55 -18.57 -1.94
N ASN A 549 9.53 -18.99 -2.68
CA ASN A 549 8.10 -18.76 -2.43
C ASN A 549 7.68 -17.28 -2.44
N TYR A 550 8.49 -16.38 -2.98
CA TYR A 550 8.05 -15.00 -3.17
C TYR A 550 7.02 -14.94 -4.31
N VAL A 551 5.81 -14.56 -3.97
CA VAL A 551 4.75 -14.20 -4.91
C VAL A 551 4.35 -12.76 -4.62
N HIS A 552 4.27 -11.94 -5.67
CA HIS A 552 3.80 -10.57 -5.49
C HIS A 552 2.36 -10.56 -4.99
N HIS A 553 2.08 -9.70 -4.01
CA HIS A 553 0.76 -9.50 -3.44
C HIS A 553 0.60 -8.04 -3.04
N ASP A 554 -0.44 -7.35 -3.53
CA ASP A 554 -0.67 -5.93 -3.24
C ASP A 554 -1.09 -5.68 -1.78
N PHE A 555 -1.67 -6.68 -1.14
CA PHE A 555 -2.01 -6.68 0.28
C PHE A 555 -1.07 -7.65 1.02
N PRO A 556 0.25 -7.35 1.13
CA PRO A 556 1.27 -8.31 1.55
C PRO A 556 1.34 -8.49 3.06
N TYR A 557 0.26 -8.18 3.74
CA TYR A 557 0.14 -8.10 5.19
C TYR A 557 0.66 -9.37 5.80
N ASN A 558 1.31 -10.04 6.03
CA ASN A 558 1.74 -11.31 6.58
C ASN A 558 2.48 -12.22 5.59
N ARG A 559 2.98 -11.66 4.45
CA ARG A 559 3.67 -12.45 3.42
C ARG A 559 4.92 -13.17 3.94
N TRP A 560 5.56 -12.65 4.97
CA TRP A 560 6.84 -13.17 5.44
C TRP A 560 6.76 -14.58 6.01
N LYS A 561 5.58 -15.01 6.47
CA LYS A 561 5.39 -16.39 6.91
C LYS A 561 5.51 -17.41 5.77
N TYR A 562 5.29 -16.99 4.52
CA TYR A 562 5.35 -17.84 3.33
C TYR A 562 6.74 -17.90 2.69
N LEU A 563 7.63 -16.98 3.01
CA LEU A 563 8.97 -16.92 2.44
C LEU A 563 9.89 -17.93 3.11
N SER A 564 10.72 -18.58 2.29
CA SER A 564 11.80 -19.43 2.78
C SER A 564 13.13 -19.06 2.15
N VAL A 565 14.19 -19.40 2.87
CA VAL A 565 15.57 -19.18 2.45
C VAL A 565 16.29 -20.51 2.50
N SER A 566 17.00 -20.86 1.43
CA SER A 566 17.88 -22.04 1.42
C SER A 566 19.27 -21.66 1.96
N PRO A 567 19.62 -22.00 3.23
CA PRO A 567 20.95 -21.68 3.79
C PRO A 567 22.07 -22.38 3.01
N ALA A 568 21.83 -23.62 2.56
CA ALA A 568 22.82 -24.38 1.80
C ALA A 568 23.15 -23.69 0.47
N LEU A 569 22.13 -23.17 -0.25
CA LEU A 569 22.35 -22.46 -1.51
C LEU A 569 23.03 -21.11 -1.28
N ARG A 570 22.61 -20.36 -0.25
CA ARG A 570 23.24 -19.09 0.15
C ARG A 570 24.73 -19.29 0.42
N ASN A 571 25.07 -20.25 1.31
CA ASN A 571 26.45 -20.51 1.72
C ASN A 571 27.32 -20.99 0.55
N ARG A 572 26.73 -21.67 -0.44
CA ARG A 572 27.42 -22.09 -1.66
C ARG A 572 27.69 -20.94 -2.62
N LEU A 573 26.73 -20.01 -2.78
CA LEU A 573 26.81 -18.98 -3.83
C LEU A 573 27.57 -17.73 -3.36
N ILE A 574 27.39 -17.26 -2.13
CA ILE A 574 28.05 -16.02 -1.66
C ILE A 574 29.58 -16.06 -1.86
N PRO A 575 30.32 -17.14 -1.54
CA PRO A 575 31.78 -17.19 -1.76
C PRO A 575 32.19 -17.08 -3.24
N THR A 576 31.26 -17.30 -4.18
CA THR A 576 31.53 -17.17 -5.62
C THR A 576 31.32 -15.75 -6.14
N PHE A 577 30.87 -14.83 -5.32
CA PHE A 577 30.64 -13.45 -5.73
C PHE A 577 31.96 -12.71 -5.89
N THR A 578 32.33 -12.44 -7.13
CA THR A 578 33.43 -11.53 -7.44
C THR A 578 32.95 -10.07 -7.40
N PRO A 579 33.79 -9.09 -7.09
CA PRO A 579 33.43 -7.68 -7.29
C PRO A 579 32.90 -7.46 -8.70
N LEU A 580 31.83 -6.68 -8.82
CA LEU A 580 31.29 -6.28 -10.14
C LEU A 580 32.11 -5.09 -10.64
N ASP A 581 32.59 -5.18 -11.87
CA ASP A 581 33.20 -4.05 -12.55
C ASP A 581 32.10 -3.10 -13.06
N PHE A 582 32.38 -1.81 -13.09
CA PHE A 582 31.45 -0.82 -13.61
C PHE A 582 31.09 -1.08 -15.08
N SER A 583 32.04 -1.59 -15.85
CA SER A 583 31.81 -2.01 -17.24
C SER A 583 30.80 -3.16 -17.37
N GLU A 584 30.75 -4.07 -16.39
CA GLU A 584 29.75 -5.16 -16.35
C GLU A 584 28.36 -4.63 -15.99
N LEU A 585 28.26 -3.54 -15.20
CA LEU A 585 27.01 -2.89 -14.84
C LEU A 585 26.49 -1.97 -15.95
N SER A 586 27.38 -1.39 -16.76
CA SER A 586 27.01 -0.46 -17.84
C SER A 586 26.71 -1.14 -19.19
N GLY A 587 26.96 -2.44 -19.32
CA GLY A 587 26.84 -3.22 -20.56
C GLY A 587 25.41 -3.48 -21.08
N GLY A 588 24.38 -2.96 -20.43
CA GLY A 588 22.98 -3.16 -20.84
C GLY A 588 22.44 -2.20 -21.91
N ARG A 589 23.17 -1.17 -22.26
CA ARG A 589 22.77 -0.15 -23.25
C ARG A 589 23.93 0.18 -24.21
N GLN A 590 24.29 -0.74 -25.09
CA GLN A 590 24.93 -0.43 -26.36
C GLN A 590 23.96 -0.68 -27.49
#